data_724513d36aaa9d21dc65969d4a3cc815
#
_entry.id   724513d36aaa9d21dc65969d4a3cc815
#
_cell.length_a   1.000
_cell.length_b   1.000
_cell.length_c   1.000
_cell.angle_alpha   90.00
_cell.angle_beta   90.00
_cell.angle_gamma   90.00
#
_symmetry.space_group_name_H-M   'P 1'
#
loop_
_entity.id
_entity.type
_entity.pdbx_description
1 polymer ?
#
loop_
_entity_poly.entity_id
_entity_poly.type
_entity_poly.pdbx_seq_one_letter_code
_entity_poly.pdbx_strand_id
1 'polypeptide(L)'
;EAMKMEHVLTAPSPGTVDTVAVSTGETVVPGQTLLTFNESGAAPDPTPAIASGGGGPAERPDLAALIERRGIQADRARPDAVAKRHALGRRTARENLADLCDPGSFEEYGGFVLAAQRARRDREELIQHTPADGVIVGLARVDGHRCAVVSYDYLVMAGTQGMAGHHKQDRFFELVQRLRLPLVLFAEGGGGRPGDTDYPVVSGNTVKSFALFAELSGLVPTVGIGSGRCFAGNAALLGCCDVVIATPEANIGMGGPAMIEGGGLGTFRPEEVGPSDVQLANGVIDLPAPDDAGAVELARRYLGYFRGPIDTWDCPDQTALRDVVPVDRKRVYDTARVVDIVTDTGSALELRGTYGIGIKTVLARIEGRPVGLIVNNPKHLGGAIDADAADKAARFMQLCDAHDLPIVFLCDTPGFMVGPEAEETAQVRRFSRMFVTGAS
;
A
#
# COMPACT_ATOMS: atom_id res chain seq x y z
N GLU A 1 -39.62 -24.08 -0.08
CA GLU A 1 -38.32 -23.47 -0.34
C GLU A 1 -38.35 -22.78 -1.69
N ALA A 2 -38.09 -21.50 -1.76
CA ALA A 2 -37.99 -20.75 -3.02
C ALA A 2 -36.65 -19.98 -3.01
N MET A 3 -35.89 -20.08 -4.11
CA MET A 3 -34.58 -19.39 -4.25
C MET A 3 -33.60 -19.62 -3.09
N LYS A 4 -33.58 -20.85 -2.51
CA LYS A 4 -32.81 -21.25 -1.32
C LYS A 4 -33.21 -20.57 0.00
N MET A 5 -34.42 -20.03 0.07
CA MET A 5 -35.00 -19.52 1.33
C MET A 5 -36.16 -20.39 1.76
N GLU A 6 -36.22 -20.69 3.07
CA GLU A 6 -37.36 -21.35 3.68
C GLU A 6 -38.46 -20.32 3.95
N HIS A 7 -39.67 -20.63 3.54
CA HIS A 7 -40.88 -19.84 3.86
C HIS A 7 -41.75 -20.64 4.82
N VAL A 8 -41.89 -20.17 6.02
CA VAL A 8 -42.82 -20.75 7.00
C VAL A 8 -44.22 -20.20 6.74
N LEU A 9 -45.15 -21.06 6.38
CA LEU A 9 -46.57 -20.73 6.27
C LEU A 9 -47.27 -21.08 7.58
N THR A 10 -47.86 -20.06 8.22
CA THR A 10 -48.63 -20.25 9.47
C THR A 10 -50.11 -20.22 9.16
N ALA A 11 -50.92 -21.01 9.90
CA ALA A 11 -52.34 -20.94 9.82
C ALA A 11 -52.85 -19.55 10.26
N PRO A 12 -53.79 -18.93 9.56
CA PRO A 12 -54.32 -17.62 9.85
C PRO A 12 -55.16 -17.57 11.14
N SER A 13 -55.67 -18.72 11.58
CA SER A 13 -56.53 -18.84 12.77
C SER A 13 -56.28 -20.20 13.44
N PRO A 14 -56.61 -20.35 14.74
CA PRO A 14 -56.62 -21.65 15.41
C PRO A 14 -57.57 -22.62 14.76
N GLY A 15 -57.13 -23.88 14.54
CA GLY A 15 -57.98 -24.87 13.87
C GLY A 15 -57.33 -26.26 13.86
N THR A 16 -58.02 -27.23 13.31
CA THR A 16 -57.56 -28.59 13.10
C THR A 16 -57.39 -28.86 11.62
N VAL A 17 -56.24 -29.40 11.23
CA VAL A 17 -55.97 -29.78 9.82
C VAL A 17 -56.94 -30.88 9.41
N ASP A 18 -57.67 -30.65 8.35
CA ASP A 18 -58.60 -31.60 7.76
C ASP A 18 -57.92 -32.48 6.72
N THR A 19 -57.30 -31.87 5.71
CA THR A 19 -56.54 -32.61 4.72
C THR A 19 -55.21 -31.91 4.39
N VAL A 20 -54.20 -32.70 4.06
CA VAL A 20 -52.94 -32.23 3.48
C VAL A 20 -52.92 -32.64 2.01
N ALA A 21 -52.90 -31.66 1.11
CA ALA A 21 -53.02 -31.85 -0.33
C ALA A 21 -51.69 -32.01 -1.08
N VAL A 22 -50.55 -31.93 -0.37
CA VAL A 22 -49.23 -32.00 -0.96
C VAL A 22 -48.32 -32.93 -0.17
N SER A 23 -47.29 -33.46 -0.84
CA SER A 23 -46.31 -34.36 -0.23
C SER A 23 -44.97 -33.62 0.00
N THR A 24 -44.20 -34.10 0.97
CA THR A 24 -42.83 -33.58 1.23
C THR A 24 -41.95 -33.72 -0.03
N GLY A 25 -41.32 -32.64 -0.45
CA GLY A 25 -40.49 -32.60 -1.66
C GLY A 25 -41.25 -32.27 -2.98
N GLU A 26 -42.55 -32.09 -2.92
CA GLU A 26 -43.35 -31.69 -4.07
C GLU A 26 -43.17 -30.21 -4.38
N THR A 27 -43.11 -29.89 -5.68
CA THR A 27 -43.02 -28.48 -6.12
C THR A 27 -44.43 -27.90 -6.19
N VAL A 28 -44.66 -26.78 -5.54
CA VAL A 28 -45.95 -26.11 -5.47
C VAL A 28 -45.93 -24.78 -6.22
N VAL A 29 -47.08 -24.33 -6.70
CA VAL A 29 -47.21 -23.07 -7.44
C VAL A 29 -48.08 -22.08 -6.65
N PRO A 30 -47.93 -20.76 -6.89
CA PRO A 30 -48.77 -19.75 -6.25
C PRO A 30 -50.25 -20.00 -6.47
N GLY A 31 -51.04 -20.03 -5.38
CA GLY A 31 -52.46 -20.30 -5.40
C GLY A 31 -52.86 -21.79 -5.28
N GLN A 32 -51.90 -22.72 -5.24
CA GLN A 32 -52.16 -24.13 -4.97
C GLN A 32 -52.56 -24.35 -3.51
N THR A 33 -53.62 -25.13 -3.31
CA THR A 33 -54.04 -25.51 -1.96
C THR A 33 -53.02 -26.52 -1.38
N LEU A 34 -52.41 -26.19 -0.24
CA LEU A 34 -51.44 -27.01 0.43
C LEU A 34 -52.09 -27.93 1.50
N LEU A 35 -53.05 -27.35 2.19
CA LEU A 35 -53.86 -28.06 3.21
C LEU A 35 -55.22 -27.35 3.35
N THR A 36 -56.17 -28.08 3.89
CA THR A 36 -57.45 -27.50 4.36
C THR A 36 -57.52 -27.71 5.89
N PHE A 37 -58.12 -26.75 6.57
CA PHE A 37 -58.30 -26.86 8.02
C PHE A 37 -59.64 -26.29 8.44
N ASN A 38 -60.20 -26.86 9.52
CA ASN A 38 -61.44 -26.40 10.12
C ASN A 38 -61.08 -25.40 11.27
N GLU A 39 -61.58 -24.19 11.17
CA GLU A 39 -61.43 -23.18 12.22
C GLU A 39 -62.17 -23.63 13.48
N SER A 40 -61.47 -23.68 14.61
CA SER A 40 -62.10 -23.84 15.91
C SER A 40 -62.45 -22.43 16.40
N GLY A 41 -63.75 -22.16 16.63
CA GLY A 41 -64.25 -20.86 17.10
C GLY A 41 -63.86 -20.49 18.54
N ALA A 42 -62.83 -21.07 19.09
CA ALA A 42 -62.24 -20.63 20.36
C ALA A 42 -61.34 -19.41 20.12
N ALA A 43 -61.60 -18.33 20.86
CA ALA A 43 -60.69 -17.16 20.89
C ALA A 43 -59.26 -17.67 21.11
N PRO A 44 -58.26 -17.17 20.38
CA PRO A 44 -56.91 -17.57 20.60
C PRO A 44 -56.54 -17.34 22.05
N ASP A 45 -56.10 -18.39 22.75
CA ASP A 45 -55.32 -18.19 23.97
C ASP A 45 -54.23 -17.15 23.66
N PRO A 46 -54.01 -16.14 24.49
CA PRO A 46 -52.98 -15.13 24.18
C PRO A 46 -51.68 -15.89 23.88
N THR A 47 -51.19 -15.71 22.68
CA THR A 47 -49.88 -16.19 22.26
C THR A 47 -48.98 -16.10 23.48
N PRO A 48 -48.31 -17.18 23.92
CA PRO A 48 -47.40 -17.07 25.04
C PRO A 48 -46.45 -15.94 24.67
N ALA A 49 -46.56 -14.84 25.41
CA ALA A 49 -45.61 -13.75 25.30
C ALA A 49 -44.26 -14.46 25.39
N ILE A 50 -43.45 -14.32 24.36
CA ILE A 50 -42.04 -14.72 24.42
C ILE A 50 -41.59 -14.17 25.75
N ALA A 51 -41.42 -15.06 26.73
CA ALA A 51 -40.99 -14.66 28.03
C ALA A 51 -39.70 -13.86 27.80
N SER A 52 -39.79 -12.55 27.98
CA SER A 52 -38.64 -11.69 28.12
C SER A 52 -37.97 -12.14 29.42
N GLY A 53 -37.34 -13.30 29.36
CA GLY A 53 -36.37 -13.73 30.34
C GLY A 53 -35.33 -12.62 30.40
N GLY A 54 -35.14 -12.04 31.57
CA GLY A 54 -34.19 -10.96 31.85
C GLY A 54 -32.72 -11.42 31.79
N GLY A 55 -32.36 -12.12 30.72
CA GLY A 55 -31.00 -12.23 30.20
C GLY A 55 -30.92 -11.38 28.94
N GLY A 56 -29.94 -10.51 28.82
CA GLY A 56 -29.67 -9.78 27.58
C GLY A 56 -29.69 -10.75 26.39
N PRO A 57 -29.90 -10.28 25.15
CA PRO A 57 -30.03 -11.13 23.98
C PRO A 57 -28.90 -12.15 23.98
N ALA A 58 -29.24 -13.44 24.02
CA ALA A 58 -28.26 -14.52 24.03
C ALA A 58 -27.34 -14.28 22.82
N GLU A 59 -26.04 -14.20 23.07
CA GLU A 59 -25.06 -13.95 22.03
C GLU A 59 -25.21 -15.03 20.96
N ARG A 60 -25.45 -14.63 19.75
CA ARG A 60 -25.64 -15.57 18.63
C ARG A 60 -24.33 -16.32 18.37
N PRO A 61 -24.34 -17.66 18.32
CA PRO A 61 -23.11 -18.46 18.14
C PRO A 61 -22.35 -18.11 16.86
N ASP A 62 -23.04 -17.79 15.77
CA ASP A 62 -22.44 -17.36 14.48
C ASP A 62 -21.75 -16.01 14.59
N LEU A 63 -22.31 -15.07 15.36
CA LEU A 63 -21.70 -13.77 15.65
C LEU A 63 -20.47 -13.94 16.56
N ALA A 64 -20.57 -14.77 17.60
CA ALA A 64 -19.45 -15.08 18.49
C ALA A 64 -18.27 -15.68 17.70
N ALA A 65 -18.53 -16.66 16.83
CA ALA A 65 -17.51 -17.26 15.96
C ALA A 65 -16.88 -16.24 14.99
N LEU A 66 -17.65 -15.28 14.46
CA LEU A 66 -17.12 -14.22 13.63
C LEU A 66 -16.22 -13.27 14.41
N ILE A 67 -16.63 -12.89 15.62
CA ILE A 67 -15.85 -12.00 16.50
C ILE A 67 -14.54 -12.70 16.92
N GLU A 68 -14.60 -13.96 17.30
CA GLU A 68 -13.42 -14.77 17.62
C GLU A 68 -12.45 -14.81 16.43
N ARG A 69 -12.96 -15.11 15.22
CA ARG A 69 -12.15 -15.17 14.01
C ARG A 69 -11.51 -13.82 13.66
N ARG A 70 -12.18 -12.69 13.88
CA ARG A 70 -11.60 -11.36 13.79
C ARG A 70 -10.53 -11.12 14.86
N GLY A 71 -10.73 -11.67 16.05
CA GLY A 71 -9.77 -11.58 17.14
C GLY A 71 -8.40 -12.19 16.81
N ILE A 72 -8.39 -13.32 16.07
CA ILE A 72 -7.17 -14.02 15.63
C ILE A 72 -6.31 -13.17 14.70
N GLN A 73 -6.90 -12.25 13.94
CA GLN A 73 -6.17 -11.37 13.03
C GLN A 73 -5.39 -10.26 13.75
N ALA A 74 -5.76 -9.96 14.99
CA ALA A 74 -5.15 -8.88 15.77
C ALA A 74 -3.82 -9.32 16.40
N ASP A 75 -2.93 -8.35 16.65
CA ASP A 75 -1.63 -8.59 17.27
C ASP A 75 -1.73 -9.23 18.67
N ARG A 76 -2.79 -8.92 19.43
CA ARG A 76 -3.07 -9.55 20.74
C ARG A 76 -3.19 -11.08 20.70
N ALA A 77 -3.48 -11.66 19.54
CA ALA A 77 -3.54 -13.11 19.35
C ALA A 77 -2.16 -13.76 19.15
N ARG A 78 -1.13 -12.94 18.94
CA ARG A 78 0.25 -13.38 18.64
C ARG A 78 1.30 -12.69 19.53
N PRO A 79 1.12 -12.64 20.86
CA PRO A 79 1.93 -11.80 21.75
C PRO A 79 3.43 -12.10 21.69
N ASP A 80 3.81 -13.37 21.60
CA ASP A 80 5.22 -13.77 21.54
C ASP A 80 5.90 -13.33 20.24
N ALA A 81 5.19 -13.39 19.10
CA ALA A 81 5.71 -12.97 17.82
C ALA A 81 5.85 -11.43 17.77
N VAL A 82 4.88 -10.73 18.33
CA VAL A 82 4.91 -9.26 18.50
C VAL A 82 6.06 -8.83 19.40
N ALA A 83 6.23 -9.47 20.56
CA ALA A 83 7.33 -9.17 21.48
C ALA A 83 8.71 -9.37 20.82
N LYS A 84 8.90 -10.45 20.05
CA LYS A 84 10.14 -10.67 19.28
C LYS A 84 10.40 -9.57 18.26
N ARG A 85 9.35 -9.07 17.60
CA ARG A 85 9.47 -7.98 16.63
C ARG A 85 9.83 -6.66 17.30
N HIS A 86 9.18 -6.33 18.42
CA HIS A 86 9.49 -5.16 19.24
C HIS A 86 10.92 -5.18 19.79
N ALA A 87 11.42 -6.36 20.17
CA ALA A 87 12.81 -6.53 20.61
C ALA A 87 13.85 -6.18 19.52
N LEU A 88 13.44 -6.18 18.25
CA LEU A 88 14.24 -5.73 17.11
C LEU A 88 14.01 -4.23 16.78
N GLY A 89 13.27 -3.50 17.60
CA GLY A 89 12.90 -2.10 17.34
C GLY A 89 11.93 -1.90 16.19
N ARG A 90 11.18 -2.94 15.77
CA ARG A 90 10.28 -2.89 14.60
C ARG A 90 8.83 -2.95 15.01
N ARG A 91 7.98 -2.24 14.28
CA ARG A 91 6.52 -2.26 14.42
C ARG A 91 5.91 -3.45 13.67
N THR A 92 4.73 -3.87 14.10
CA THR A 92 3.90 -4.82 13.35
C THR A 92 3.23 -4.13 12.15
N ALA A 93 2.72 -4.93 11.21
CA ALA A 93 1.92 -4.42 10.10
C ALA A 93 0.68 -3.65 10.61
N ARG A 94 0.04 -4.13 11.67
CA ARG A 94 -1.15 -3.49 12.23
C ARG A 94 -0.85 -2.20 12.99
N GLU A 95 0.29 -2.10 13.65
CA GLU A 95 0.75 -0.85 14.27
C GLU A 95 1.04 0.23 13.22
N ASN A 96 1.69 -0.13 12.13
CA ASN A 96 1.92 0.79 11.00
C ASN A 96 0.61 1.25 10.35
N LEU A 97 -0.37 0.34 10.20
CA LEU A 97 -1.71 0.70 9.72
C LEU A 97 -2.46 1.63 10.69
N ALA A 98 -2.37 1.35 11.98
CA ALA A 98 -3.02 2.17 13.02
C ALA A 98 -2.43 3.59 13.09
N ASP A 99 -1.12 3.74 12.80
CA ASP A 99 -0.46 5.04 12.73
C ASP A 99 -0.77 5.77 11.42
N LEU A 100 -0.81 5.09 10.28
CA LEU A 100 -1.10 5.70 8.98
C LEU A 100 -2.55 6.15 8.83
N CYS A 101 -3.49 5.31 9.27
CA CYS A 101 -4.91 5.51 9.02
C CYS A 101 -5.57 6.37 10.11
N ASP A 102 -6.50 7.22 9.72
CA ASP A 102 -7.32 7.95 10.68
C ASP A 102 -8.08 6.97 11.59
N PRO A 103 -8.22 7.24 12.89
CA PRO A 103 -8.84 6.32 13.83
C PRO A 103 -10.21 5.83 13.39
N GLY A 104 -10.38 4.49 13.35
CA GLY A 104 -11.64 3.84 12.98
C GLY A 104 -12.00 3.88 11.48
N SER A 105 -11.12 4.41 10.62
CA SER A 105 -11.39 4.54 9.19
C SER A 105 -10.98 3.33 8.35
N PHE A 106 -10.18 2.41 8.90
CA PHE A 106 -9.66 1.27 8.15
C PHE A 106 -10.70 0.16 8.01
N GLU A 107 -11.07 -0.13 6.77
CA GLU A 107 -11.98 -1.21 6.37
C GLU A 107 -11.18 -2.31 5.66
N GLU A 108 -10.91 -3.41 6.37
CA GLU A 108 -10.11 -4.52 5.85
C GLU A 108 -10.89 -5.33 4.82
N TYR A 109 -10.28 -5.55 3.65
CA TYR A 109 -10.81 -6.39 2.58
C TYR A 109 -10.17 -7.79 2.62
N GLY A 110 -11.01 -8.84 2.63
CA GLY A 110 -10.54 -10.24 2.55
C GLY A 110 -9.71 -10.70 3.75
N GLY A 111 -9.95 -10.17 4.96
CA GLY A 111 -9.21 -10.54 6.17
C GLY A 111 -9.32 -12.00 6.58
N PHE A 112 -10.34 -12.74 6.10
CA PHE A 112 -10.54 -14.17 6.37
C PHE A 112 -9.90 -15.11 5.35
N VAL A 113 -9.17 -14.59 4.39
CA VAL A 113 -8.39 -15.41 3.45
C VAL A 113 -7.28 -16.13 4.21
N LEU A 114 -7.04 -17.38 3.85
CA LEU A 114 -6.03 -18.26 4.45
C LEU A 114 -5.02 -18.70 3.39
N ALA A 115 -3.83 -19.12 3.83
CA ALA A 115 -2.85 -19.69 2.92
C ALA A 115 -3.41 -20.91 2.17
N ALA A 116 -3.03 -21.04 0.91
CA ALA A 116 -3.48 -22.11 0.01
C ALA A 116 -2.75 -23.45 0.29
N GLN A 117 -2.81 -23.95 1.52
CA GLN A 117 -2.05 -25.09 2.02
C GLN A 117 -2.92 -26.21 2.62
N ARG A 118 -4.17 -26.35 2.17
CA ARG A 118 -5.13 -27.34 2.71
C ARG A 118 -4.70 -28.81 2.54
N ALA A 119 -3.83 -29.08 1.57
CA ALA A 119 -3.26 -30.43 1.41
C ALA A 119 -2.15 -30.74 2.44
N ARG A 120 -1.63 -29.75 3.17
CA ARG A 120 -0.54 -29.90 4.16
C ARG A 120 -0.96 -29.61 5.59
N ARG A 121 -1.99 -28.79 5.79
CA ARG A 121 -2.42 -28.28 7.09
C ARG A 121 -3.92 -28.36 7.21
N ASP A 122 -4.42 -28.65 8.40
CA ASP A 122 -5.85 -28.59 8.65
C ASP A 122 -6.35 -27.14 8.67
N ARG A 123 -7.66 -27.01 8.60
CA ARG A 123 -8.29 -25.69 8.50
C ARG A 123 -8.05 -24.84 9.74
N GLU A 124 -8.08 -25.44 10.93
CA GLU A 124 -7.91 -24.68 12.17
C GLU A 124 -6.46 -24.18 12.29
N GLU A 125 -5.48 -25.02 11.96
CA GLU A 125 -4.08 -24.61 11.89
C GLU A 125 -3.89 -23.42 10.93
N LEU A 126 -4.51 -23.45 9.75
CA LEU A 126 -4.45 -22.34 8.81
C LEU A 126 -5.10 -21.06 9.36
N ILE A 127 -6.23 -21.17 10.07
CA ILE A 127 -6.91 -20.04 10.71
C ILE A 127 -5.99 -19.38 11.73
N GLN A 128 -5.33 -20.16 12.57
CA GLN A 128 -4.48 -19.65 13.64
C GLN A 128 -3.16 -19.05 13.12
N HIS A 129 -2.56 -19.64 12.08
CA HIS A 129 -1.19 -19.31 11.67
C HIS A 129 -1.07 -18.53 10.36
N THR A 130 -2.15 -18.41 9.57
CA THR A 130 -2.12 -17.72 8.28
C THR A 130 -3.21 -16.65 8.10
N PRO A 131 -3.49 -15.81 9.11
CA PRO A 131 -4.51 -14.78 9.00
C PRO A 131 -4.23 -13.85 7.81
N ALA A 132 -5.27 -13.54 7.04
CA ALA A 132 -5.25 -12.71 5.85
C ALA A 132 -4.25 -13.19 4.77
N ASP A 133 -3.76 -14.42 4.83
CA ASP A 133 -2.69 -14.98 4.00
C ASP A 133 -1.41 -14.10 3.98
N GLY A 134 -1.10 -13.43 5.11
CA GLY A 134 0.10 -12.62 5.27
C GLY A 134 0.09 -11.29 4.53
N VAL A 135 -1.04 -10.87 3.96
CA VAL A 135 -1.18 -9.53 3.36
C VAL A 135 -2.50 -8.88 3.77
N ILE A 136 -2.42 -7.74 4.42
CA ILE A 136 -3.55 -6.93 4.88
C ILE A 136 -3.82 -5.89 3.81
N VAL A 137 -5.03 -5.83 3.28
CA VAL A 137 -5.45 -4.81 2.32
C VAL A 137 -6.77 -4.20 2.75
N GLY A 138 -6.95 -2.93 2.49
CA GLY A 138 -8.19 -2.24 2.86
C GLY A 138 -8.24 -0.80 2.41
N LEU A 139 -9.39 -0.19 2.60
CA LEU A 139 -9.63 1.23 2.38
C LEU A 139 -9.59 1.95 3.71
N ALA A 140 -9.04 3.17 3.70
CA ALA A 140 -8.93 4.01 4.89
C ALA A 140 -9.10 5.49 4.55
N ARG A 141 -9.01 6.32 5.59
CA ARG A 141 -8.69 7.73 5.44
C ARG A 141 -7.29 7.99 5.99
N VAL A 142 -6.58 8.87 5.33
CA VAL A 142 -5.29 9.42 5.76
C VAL A 142 -5.43 10.93 5.73
N ASP A 143 -5.38 11.58 6.89
CA ASP A 143 -5.65 13.02 7.06
C ASP A 143 -6.99 13.44 6.41
N GLY A 144 -8.06 12.68 6.66
CA GLY A 144 -9.40 12.91 6.15
C GLY A 144 -9.66 12.46 4.70
N HIS A 145 -8.64 12.10 3.93
CA HIS A 145 -8.76 11.73 2.52
C HIS A 145 -8.75 10.22 2.32
N ARG A 146 -9.58 9.71 1.40
CA ARG A 146 -9.64 8.27 1.10
C ARG A 146 -8.31 7.79 0.52
N CYS A 147 -7.86 6.63 1.00
CA CYS A 147 -6.61 6.00 0.61
C CYS A 147 -6.77 4.48 0.60
N ALA A 148 -6.15 3.80 -0.34
CA ALA A 148 -5.99 2.36 -0.34
C ALA A 148 -4.69 1.99 0.41
N VAL A 149 -4.73 0.93 1.19
CA VAL A 149 -3.57 0.50 1.97
C VAL A 149 -3.33 -0.99 1.77
N VAL A 150 -2.07 -1.36 1.54
CA VAL A 150 -1.57 -2.73 1.44
C VAL A 150 -0.43 -2.88 2.43
N SER A 151 -0.49 -3.87 3.31
CA SER A 151 0.58 -4.15 4.26
C SER A 151 0.87 -5.65 4.33
N TYR A 152 2.07 -6.04 3.97
CA TYR A 152 2.53 -7.41 4.21
C TYR A 152 2.82 -7.60 5.68
N ASP A 153 2.25 -8.66 6.27
CA ASP A 153 2.46 -9.01 7.67
C ASP A 153 3.61 -10.02 7.80
N TYR A 154 4.79 -9.50 8.16
CA TYR A 154 5.97 -10.34 8.33
C TYR A 154 5.81 -11.42 9.42
N LEU A 155 4.89 -11.24 10.38
CA LEU A 155 4.57 -12.25 11.40
C LEU A 155 3.83 -13.45 10.82
N VAL A 156 3.31 -13.35 9.59
CA VAL A 156 2.63 -14.42 8.88
C VAL A 156 3.52 -14.91 7.74
N MET A 157 4.16 -16.05 7.94
CA MET A 157 5.00 -16.69 6.92
C MET A 157 6.05 -15.74 6.30
N ALA A 158 6.64 -14.86 7.12
CA ALA A 158 7.63 -13.85 6.72
C ALA A 158 7.16 -12.92 5.59
N GLY A 159 5.88 -12.55 5.56
CA GLY A 159 5.30 -11.68 4.53
C GLY A 159 5.40 -12.23 3.10
N THR A 160 5.57 -13.54 2.94
CA THR A 160 5.69 -14.17 1.62
C THR A 160 4.36 -14.15 0.88
N GLN A 161 4.44 -14.02 -0.44
CA GLN A 161 3.30 -13.94 -1.33
C GLN A 161 2.76 -15.34 -1.67
N GLY A 162 1.57 -15.67 -1.18
CA GLY A 162 0.83 -16.88 -1.50
C GLY A 162 -0.23 -16.65 -2.59
N MET A 163 -0.73 -17.72 -3.19
CA MET A 163 -1.71 -17.65 -4.29
C MET A 163 -3.04 -17.02 -3.82
N ALA A 164 -3.52 -17.35 -2.63
CA ALA A 164 -4.75 -16.78 -2.11
C ALA A 164 -4.60 -15.27 -1.82
N GLY A 165 -3.42 -14.86 -1.34
CA GLY A 165 -3.03 -13.45 -1.19
C GLY A 165 -2.98 -12.72 -2.52
N HIS A 166 -2.43 -13.34 -3.57
CA HIS A 166 -2.43 -12.76 -4.93
C HIS A 166 -3.86 -12.55 -5.45
N HIS A 167 -4.73 -13.55 -5.37
CA HIS A 167 -6.12 -13.39 -5.81
C HIS A 167 -6.86 -12.28 -5.05
N LYS A 168 -6.58 -12.11 -3.77
CA LYS A 168 -7.11 -11.00 -2.97
C LYS A 168 -6.58 -9.67 -3.47
N GLN A 169 -5.27 -9.56 -3.70
CA GLN A 169 -4.64 -8.34 -4.21
C GLN A 169 -5.11 -7.99 -5.62
N ASP A 170 -5.25 -8.96 -6.52
CA ASP A 170 -5.77 -8.74 -7.86
C ASP A 170 -7.11 -8.01 -7.83
N ARG A 171 -8.05 -8.52 -7.04
CA ARG A 171 -9.37 -7.89 -6.88
C ARG A 171 -9.30 -6.53 -6.18
N PHE A 172 -8.37 -6.37 -5.25
CA PHE A 172 -8.19 -5.12 -4.54
C PHE A 172 -7.57 -4.03 -5.44
N PHE A 173 -6.58 -4.36 -6.26
CA PHE A 173 -5.97 -3.40 -7.19
C PHE A 173 -6.97 -2.98 -8.29
N GLU A 174 -7.79 -3.89 -8.82
CA GLU A 174 -8.91 -3.54 -9.71
C GLU A 174 -9.90 -2.54 -9.04
N LEU A 175 -10.15 -2.70 -7.73
CA LEU A 175 -10.98 -1.76 -6.97
C LEU A 175 -10.30 -0.40 -6.82
N VAL A 176 -9.01 -0.37 -6.47
CA VAL A 176 -8.21 0.86 -6.32
C VAL A 176 -8.18 1.64 -7.64
N GLN A 177 -7.92 0.95 -8.76
CA GLN A 177 -7.90 1.51 -10.10
C GLN A 177 -9.26 2.16 -10.45
N ARG A 178 -10.37 1.42 -10.23
CA ARG A 178 -11.73 1.91 -10.50
C ARG A 178 -12.11 3.12 -9.65
N LEU A 179 -11.68 3.15 -8.39
CA LEU A 179 -11.98 4.23 -7.45
C LEU A 179 -10.98 5.38 -7.52
N ARG A 180 -9.88 5.22 -8.27
CA ARG A 180 -8.77 6.18 -8.39
C ARG A 180 -8.29 6.67 -7.03
N LEU A 181 -7.92 5.75 -6.14
CA LEU A 181 -7.45 6.06 -4.80
C LEU A 181 -5.93 6.06 -4.74
N PRO A 182 -5.30 7.04 -4.08
CA PRO A 182 -3.90 6.93 -3.68
C PRO A 182 -3.66 5.63 -2.91
N LEU A 183 -2.45 5.07 -3.03
CA LEU A 183 -2.13 3.79 -2.40
C LEU A 183 -0.83 3.88 -1.59
N VAL A 184 -0.85 3.33 -0.37
CA VAL A 184 0.34 3.10 0.46
C VAL A 184 0.58 1.60 0.59
N LEU A 185 1.81 1.17 0.25
CA LEU A 185 2.27 -0.21 0.32
C LEU A 185 3.37 -0.35 1.37
N PHE A 186 3.15 -1.13 2.43
CA PHE A 186 4.20 -1.63 3.31
C PHE A 186 4.68 -2.98 2.76
N ALA A 187 5.90 -3.01 2.21
CA ALA A 187 6.35 -4.06 1.30
C ALA A 187 7.24 -5.13 1.95
N GLU A 188 7.33 -5.19 3.30
CA GLU A 188 8.22 -6.13 3.98
C GLU A 188 7.81 -7.59 3.72
N GLY A 189 8.67 -8.37 3.06
CA GLY A 189 8.37 -9.78 2.78
C GLY A 189 9.42 -10.49 1.94
N GLY A 190 9.33 -11.81 1.94
CA GLY A 190 10.31 -12.72 1.33
C GLY A 190 10.06 -13.07 -0.15
N GLY A 191 9.08 -12.46 -0.81
CA GLY A 191 8.71 -12.81 -2.19
C GLY A 191 7.75 -14.00 -2.28
N GLY A 192 7.73 -14.69 -3.42
CA GLY A 192 6.82 -15.81 -3.67
C GLY A 192 6.97 -16.96 -2.68
N ARG A 193 5.86 -17.55 -2.23
CA ARG A 193 5.84 -18.66 -1.27
C ARG A 193 5.84 -20.00 -2.00
N PRO A 194 6.89 -20.81 -1.87
CA PRO A 194 6.98 -22.09 -2.60
C PRO A 194 6.14 -23.22 -1.97
N GLY A 195 5.49 -22.99 -0.83
CA GLY A 195 4.83 -24.03 -0.05
C GLY A 195 3.33 -24.16 -0.24
N ASP A 196 2.69 -23.38 -1.10
CA ASP A 196 1.26 -23.48 -1.37
C ASP A 196 0.97 -24.75 -2.19
N THR A 197 -0.05 -25.49 -1.76
CA THR A 197 -0.36 -26.85 -2.29
C THR A 197 -1.69 -26.91 -3.02
N ASP A 198 -2.56 -25.93 -2.85
CA ASP A 198 -3.91 -25.95 -3.43
C ASP A 198 -3.91 -25.48 -4.90
N TYR A 199 -2.76 -25.01 -5.39
CA TYR A 199 -2.54 -24.56 -6.76
C TYR A 199 -1.27 -25.15 -7.33
N PRO A 200 -1.20 -25.42 -8.65
CA PRO A 200 -0.03 -26.06 -9.28
C PRO A 200 1.22 -25.20 -9.28
N VAL A 201 1.07 -23.87 -9.23
CA VAL A 201 2.17 -22.89 -9.20
C VAL A 201 1.78 -21.68 -8.36
N VAL A 202 2.75 -21.07 -7.68
CA VAL A 202 2.52 -19.93 -6.77
C VAL A 202 2.57 -18.59 -7.51
N SER A 203 3.30 -18.49 -8.60
CA SER A 203 3.44 -17.27 -9.39
C SER A 203 3.60 -17.59 -10.87
N GLY A 204 2.56 -18.12 -11.47
CA GLY A 204 2.51 -18.35 -12.91
C GLY A 204 1.93 -17.15 -13.66
N ASN A 205 1.79 -17.29 -14.97
CA ASN A 205 1.18 -16.25 -15.84
C ASN A 205 -0.28 -15.92 -15.50
N THR A 206 -0.89 -16.63 -14.55
CA THR A 206 -2.24 -16.39 -14.06
C THR A 206 -2.29 -15.36 -12.91
N VAL A 207 -1.15 -14.98 -12.33
CA VAL A 207 -1.06 -13.95 -11.29
C VAL A 207 -1.03 -12.59 -11.95
N LYS A 208 -2.05 -11.78 -11.69
CA LYS A 208 -2.20 -10.44 -12.27
C LYS A 208 -1.65 -9.32 -11.38
N SER A 209 -1.32 -9.60 -10.13
CA SER A 209 -1.00 -8.59 -9.10
C SER A 209 0.07 -7.60 -9.56
N PHE A 210 1.11 -8.07 -10.25
CA PHE A 210 2.19 -7.19 -10.73
C PHE A 210 1.72 -6.26 -11.85
N ALA A 211 0.96 -6.79 -12.81
CA ALA A 211 0.41 -5.99 -13.91
C ALA A 211 -0.60 -4.96 -13.40
N LEU A 212 -1.57 -5.40 -12.59
CA LEU A 212 -2.60 -4.53 -12.01
C LEU A 212 -2.00 -3.45 -11.09
N PHE A 213 -0.94 -3.78 -10.35
CA PHE A 213 -0.25 -2.78 -9.54
C PHE A 213 0.51 -1.78 -10.41
N ALA A 214 1.22 -2.26 -11.44
CA ALA A 214 1.93 -1.39 -12.37
C ALA A 214 1.00 -0.45 -13.14
N GLU A 215 -0.24 -0.87 -13.44
CA GLU A 215 -1.28 -0.03 -14.06
C GLU A 215 -1.74 1.14 -13.17
N LEU A 216 -1.40 1.15 -11.86
CA LEU A 216 -1.66 2.28 -10.97
C LEU A 216 -0.66 3.42 -11.19
N SER A 217 0.51 3.14 -11.78
CA SER A 217 1.54 4.14 -12.06
C SER A 217 1.01 5.24 -12.98
N GLY A 218 1.12 6.48 -12.54
CA GLY A 218 0.58 7.64 -13.26
C GLY A 218 -0.94 7.79 -13.22
N LEU A 219 -1.67 6.81 -12.66
CA LEU A 219 -3.13 6.88 -12.47
C LEU A 219 -3.50 7.46 -11.09
N VAL A 220 -2.75 7.08 -10.07
CA VAL A 220 -2.92 7.50 -8.67
C VAL A 220 -1.56 7.59 -7.99
N PRO A 221 -1.37 8.50 -7.02
CA PRO A 221 -0.14 8.55 -6.23
C PRO A 221 0.09 7.25 -5.46
N THR A 222 1.30 6.69 -5.57
CA THR A 222 1.68 5.44 -4.92
C THR A 222 2.92 5.61 -4.05
N VAL A 223 2.84 5.16 -2.79
CA VAL A 223 3.92 5.21 -1.81
C VAL A 223 4.30 3.80 -1.40
N GLY A 224 5.56 3.45 -1.56
CA GLY A 224 6.11 2.20 -1.05
C GLY A 224 6.97 2.43 0.19
N ILE A 225 6.75 1.64 1.24
CA ILE A 225 7.52 1.70 2.49
C ILE A 225 8.23 0.37 2.70
N GLY A 226 9.56 0.44 2.88
CA GLY A 226 10.42 -0.68 3.22
C GLY A 226 11.06 -0.48 4.58
N SER A 227 10.68 -1.30 5.58
CA SER A 227 11.20 -1.21 6.95
C SER A 227 11.99 -2.45 7.38
N GLY A 228 12.23 -3.38 6.48
CA GLY A 228 12.93 -4.63 6.75
C GLY A 228 13.28 -5.34 5.47
N ARG A 229 13.21 -6.66 5.48
CA ARG A 229 13.54 -7.48 4.31
C ARG A 229 12.43 -7.38 3.27
N CYS A 230 12.78 -6.90 2.08
CA CYS A 230 11.87 -6.75 0.95
C CYS A 230 12.51 -7.38 -0.29
N PHE A 231 12.13 -8.62 -0.61
CA PHE A 231 12.76 -9.39 -1.68
C PHE A 231 11.77 -9.86 -2.73
N ALA A 232 12.29 -10.09 -3.93
CA ALA A 232 11.58 -10.68 -5.07
C ALA A 232 10.26 -9.95 -5.37
N GLY A 233 9.12 -10.65 -5.33
CA GLY A 233 7.82 -10.08 -5.65
C GLY A 233 7.43 -8.87 -4.79
N ASN A 234 7.82 -8.83 -3.51
CA ASN A 234 7.61 -7.68 -2.65
C ASN A 234 8.43 -6.47 -3.13
N ALA A 235 9.69 -6.68 -3.50
CA ALA A 235 10.55 -5.63 -4.05
C ALA A 235 10.08 -5.17 -5.44
N ALA A 236 9.53 -6.08 -6.25
CA ALA A 236 8.96 -5.72 -7.55
C ALA A 236 7.79 -4.75 -7.41
N LEU A 237 6.86 -5.01 -6.47
CA LEU A 237 5.76 -4.06 -6.17
C LEU A 237 6.29 -2.75 -5.60
N LEU A 238 7.25 -2.81 -4.66
CA LEU A 238 7.87 -1.62 -4.09
C LEU A 238 8.49 -0.73 -5.17
N GLY A 239 9.23 -1.32 -6.12
CA GLY A 239 9.87 -0.60 -7.22
C GLY A 239 8.91 0.02 -8.24
N CYS A 240 7.64 -0.43 -8.27
CA CYS A 240 6.59 0.16 -9.09
C CYS A 240 5.97 1.42 -8.47
N CYS A 241 6.22 1.70 -7.18
CA CYS A 241 5.70 2.90 -6.52
C CYS A 241 6.37 4.18 -7.06
N ASP A 242 5.66 5.29 -6.99
CA ASP A 242 6.18 6.60 -7.38
C ASP A 242 7.32 7.04 -6.47
N VAL A 243 7.17 6.78 -5.17
CA VAL A 243 8.17 7.06 -4.15
C VAL A 243 8.42 5.84 -3.27
N VAL A 244 9.69 5.56 -2.99
CA VAL A 244 10.13 4.53 -2.04
C VAL A 244 10.71 5.21 -0.81
N ILE A 245 10.08 4.95 0.32
CA ILE A 245 10.53 5.38 1.66
C ILE A 245 11.13 4.18 2.36
N ALA A 246 12.31 4.30 2.96
CA ALA A 246 12.90 3.16 3.66
C ALA A 246 13.63 3.57 4.94
N THR A 247 13.58 2.66 5.93
CA THR A 247 14.34 2.76 7.18
C THR A 247 15.77 2.25 7.01
N PRO A 248 16.69 2.56 7.94
CA PRO A 248 18.09 2.09 7.87
C PRO A 248 18.23 0.57 7.79
N GLU A 249 17.29 -0.18 8.39
CA GLU A 249 17.30 -1.64 8.43
C GLU A 249 16.69 -2.29 7.19
N ALA A 250 16.27 -1.50 6.20
CA ALA A 250 15.68 -2.04 4.98
C ALA A 250 16.73 -2.75 4.12
N ASN A 251 16.31 -3.90 3.57
CA ASN A 251 17.06 -4.66 2.57
C ASN A 251 16.15 -4.87 1.37
N ILE A 252 16.48 -4.27 0.24
CA ILE A 252 15.64 -4.29 -0.96
C ILE A 252 16.41 -4.97 -2.08
N GLY A 253 15.87 -6.11 -2.58
CA GLY A 253 16.54 -6.87 -3.64
C GLY A 253 15.58 -7.73 -4.46
N MET A 254 15.94 -7.97 -5.71
CA MET A 254 15.14 -8.81 -6.63
C MET A 254 15.13 -10.28 -6.26
N GLY A 255 16.02 -10.72 -5.36
CA GLY A 255 16.06 -12.07 -4.82
C GLY A 255 16.67 -12.06 -3.43
N GLY A 256 16.12 -12.87 -2.51
CA GLY A 256 16.70 -13.09 -1.19
C GLY A 256 17.85 -14.11 -1.23
N PRO A 257 18.58 -14.29 -0.09
CA PRO A 257 19.74 -15.18 -0.01
C PRO A 257 19.51 -16.59 -0.55
N ALA A 258 18.38 -17.22 -0.23
CA ALA A 258 18.07 -18.57 -0.72
C ALA A 258 17.95 -18.67 -2.25
N MET A 259 17.47 -17.62 -2.91
CA MET A 259 17.39 -17.57 -4.38
C MET A 259 18.78 -17.37 -4.99
N ILE A 260 19.63 -16.54 -4.38
CA ILE A 260 21.01 -16.29 -4.81
C ILE A 260 21.82 -17.58 -4.69
N GLU A 261 21.75 -18.27 -3.55
CA GLU A 261 22.42 -19.53 -3.30
C GLU A 261 21.93 -20.64 -4.24
N GLY A 262 20.59 -20.77 -4.40
CA GLY A 262 20.00 -21.72 -5.33
C GLY A 262 20.37 -21.47 -6.80
N GLY A 263 20.70 -20.25 -7.17
CA GLY A 263 21.22 -19.87 -8.49
C GLY A 263 22.75 -20.06 -8.64
N GLY A 264 23.43 -20.55 -7.60
CA GLY A 264 24.90 -20.76 -7.65
C GLY A 264 25.71 -19.46 -7.64
N LEU A 265 25.13 -18.34 -7.19
CA LEU A 265 25.75 -17.00 -7.19
C LEU A 265 26.51 -16.69 -5.89
N GLY A 266 26.59 -17.64 -4.97
CA GLY A 266 27.25 -17.51 -3.66
C GLY A 266 26.26 -17.56 -2.51
N THR A 267 26.79 -17.53 -1.27
CA THR A 267 26.01 -17.51 -0.03
C THR A 267 26.16 -16.16 0.65
N PHE A 268 25.06 -15.49 0.91
CA PHE A 268 25.02 -14.16 1.49
C PHE A 268 24.06 -14.11 2.67
N ARG A 269 24.34 -13.26 3.64
CA ARG A 269 23.38 -12.93 4.69
C ARG A 269 22.32 -11.97 4.13
N PRO A 270 21.11 -11.95 4.66
CA PRO A 270 20.06 -11.04 4.19
C PRO A 270 20.47 -9.56 4.20
N GLU A 271 21.26 -9.17 5.20
CA GLU A 271 21.75 -7.80 5.38
C GLU A 271 22.77 -7.35 4.32
N GLU A 272 23.34 -8.30 3.58
CA GLU A 272 24.30 -8.02 2.49
C GLU A 272 23.59 -7.82 1.14
N VAL A 273 22.28 -8.14 1.07
CA VAL A 273 21.52 -8.04 -0.19
C VAL A 273 20.72 -6.74 -0.19
N GLY A 274 21.21 -5.76 -0.96
CA GLY A 274 20.55 -4.48 -1.16
C GLY A 274 20.29 -3.70 0.14
N PRO A 275 21.30 -3.47 0.98
CA PRO A 275 21.14 -2.65 2.18
C PRO A 275 20.79 -1.21 1.84
N SER A 276 20.17 -0.49 2.79
CA SER A 276 19.57 0.82 2.53
C SER A 276 20.57 1.88 2.07
N ASP A 277 21.81 1.84 2.52
CA ASP A 277 22.88 2.75 2.09
C ASP A 277 23.23 2.60 0.61
N VAL A 278 23.30 1.36 0.12
CA VAL A 278 23.48 1.06 -1.32
C VAL A 278 22.26 1.53 -2.11
N GLN A 279 21.07 1.26 -1.62
CA GLN A 279 19.82 1.59 -2.31
C GLN A 279 19.49 3.10 -2.30
N LEU A 280 20.03 3.85 -1.35
CA LEU A 280 20.01 5.31 -1.31
C LEU A 280 20.98 5.88 -2.35
N ALA A 281 22.20 5.33 -2.41
CA ALA A 281 23.23 5.82 -3.32
C ALA A 281 22.91 5.59 -4.80
N ASN A 282 22.15 4.52 -5.12
CA ASN A 282 21.78 4.19 -6.50
C ASN A 282 20.37 4.67 -6.91
N GLY A 283 19.65 5.36 -6.01
CA GLY A 283 18.35 5.97 -6.30
C GLY A 283 17.15 5.03 -6.28
N VAL A 284 17.25 3.84 -5.71
CA VAL A 284 16.10 2.96 -5.43
C VAL A 284 15.25 3.54 -4.30
N ILE A 285 15.89 4.09 -3.25
CA ILE A 285 15.20 4.78 -2.16
C ILE A 285 15.13 6.27 -2.47
N ASP A 286 13.94 6.82 -2.48
CA ASP A 286 13.69 8.25 -2.69
C ASP A 286 13.83 9.05 -1.39
N LEU A 287 13.34 8.51 -0.27
CA LEU A 287 13.28 9.17 1.03
C LEU A 287 13.80 8.25 2.14
N PRO A 288 14.89 8.57 2.82
CA PRO A 288 15.29 7.87 4.03
C PRO A 288 14.39 8.31 5.20
N ALA A 289 13.91 7.34 5.98
CA ALA A 289 13.18 7.56 7.21
C ALA A 289 14.02 7.07 8.40
N PRO A 290 13.96 7.72 9.59
CA PRO A 290 14.72 7.28 10.75
C PRO A 290 14.19 5.94 11.32
N ASP A 291 12.89 5.70 11.20
CA ASP A 291 12.19 4.54 11.71
C ASP A 291 10.81 4.39 11.02
N ASP A 292 10.02 3.40 11.44
CA ASP A 292 8.67 3.14 10.92
C ASP A 292 7.73 4.36 11.09
N ALA A 293 7.83 5.09 12.20
CA ALA A 293 6.99 6.26 12.45
C ALA A 293 7.33 7.40 11.48
N GLY A 294 8.62 7.67 11.30
CA GLY A 294 9.10 8.65 10.33
C GLY A 294 8.73 8.27 8.89
N ALA A 295 8.70 6.97 8.57
CA ALA A 295 8.25 6.51 7.25
C ALA A 295 6.76 6.79 7.02
N VAL A 296 5.92 6.59 8.02
CA VAL A 296 4.49 6.94 7.96
C VAL A 296 4.28 8.45 7.81
N GLU A 297 5.02 9.26 8.57
CA GLU A 297 4.97 10.73 8.47
C GLU A 297 5.35 11.21 7.06
N LEU A 298 6.45 10.68 6.50
CA LEU A 298 6.86 11.00 5.13
C LEU A 298 5.82 10.58 4.09
N ALA A 299 5.18 9.42 4.28
CA ALA A 299 4.10 8.97 3.40
C ALA A 299 2.89 9.92 3.44
N ARG A 300 2.46 10.35 4.63
CA ARG A 300 1.38 11.35 4.80
C ARG A 300 1.76 12.67 4.12
N ARG A 301 2.98 13.14 4.34
CA ARG A 301 3.51 14.37 3.75
C ARG A 301 3.53 14.28 2.22
N TYR A 302 4.04 13.18 1.66
CA TYR A 302 4.05 12.96 0.21
C TYR A 302 2.64 12.99 -0.38
N LEU A 303 1.70 12.23 0.19
CA LEU A 303 0.31 12.23 -0.26
C LEU A 303 -0.34 13.61 -0.19
N GLY A 304 0.10 14.45 0.73
CA GLY A 304 -0.40 15.82 0.89
C GLY A 304 -0.24 16.68 -0.36
N TYR A 305 0.81 16.49 -1.17
CA TYR A 305 1.04 17.29 -2.38
C TYR A 305 0.00 17.02 -3.48
N PHE A 306 -0.67 15.89 -3.46
CA PHE A 306 -1.67 15.49 -4.47
C PHE A 306 -3.11 15.78 -4.07
N ARG A 307 -3.31 16.51 -2.95
CA ARG A 307 -4.63 16.89 -2.42
C ARG A 307 -5.06 18.30 -2.83
N GLY A 308 -4.31 18.94 -3.73
CA GLY A 308 -4.55 20.29 -4.15
C GLY A 308 -3.99 21.37 -3.21
N PRO A 309 -4.39 22.65 -3.39
CA PRO A 309 -3.93 23.77 -2.59
C PRO A 309 -4.42 23.68 -1.12
N ILE A 310 -3.67 24.35 -0.23
CA ILE A 310 -4.04 24.58 1.17
C ILE A 310 -4.35 26.07 1.39
N ASP A 311 -5.27 26.37 2.29
CA ASP A 311 -5.76 27.74 2.54
C ASP A 311 -4.85 28.55 3.47
N THR A 312 -3.99 27.90 4.23
CA THR A 312 -3.07 28.56 5.18
C THR A 312 -1.64 28.16 4.88
N TRP A 313 -0.81 29.14 4.64
CA TRP A 313 0.61 28.98 4.33
C TRP A 313 1.40 30.18 4.85
N ASP A 314 2.70 30.00 5.01
CA ASP A 314 3.66 31.04 5.36
C ASP A 314 4.88 30.94 4.44
N CYS A 315 5.48 32.07 4.10
CA CYS A 315 6.68 32.08 3.28
C CYS A 315 7.76 32.97 3.90
N PRO A 316 9.04 32.63 3.69
CA PRO A 316 10.15 33.49 4.10
C PRO A 316 10.16 34.83 3.35
N ASP A 317 10.89 35.80 3.92
CA ASP A 317 11.12 37.09 3.23
C ASP A 317 11.91 36.86 1.92
N GLN A 318 11.24 37.08 0.80
CA GLN A 318 11.80 36.89 -0.54
C GLN A 318 12.98 37.83 -0.84
N THR A 319 13.13 38.94 -0.13
CA THR A 319 14.27 39.86 -0.30
C THR A 319 15.61 39.21 0.08
N ALA A 320 15.57 38.14 0.93
CA ALA A 320 16.74 37.34 1.29
C ALA A 320 17.42 36.66 0.09
N LEU A 321 16.70 36.45 -1.03
CA LEU A 321 17.27 35.90 -2.26
C LEU A 321 18.42 36.75 -2.81
N ARG A 322 18.45 38.06 -2.56
CA ARG A 322 19.50 38.97 -3.01
C ARG A 322 20.88 38.61 -2.48
N ASP A 323 20.94 37.95 -1.34
CA ASP A 323 22.18 37.59 -0.63
C ASP A 323 22.60 36.14 -0.82
N VAL A 324 21.77 35.33 -1.49
CA VAL A 324 22.05 33.86 -1.65
C VAL A 324 23.02 33.64 -2.80
N VAL A 325 22.85 34.32 -3.94
CA VAL A 325 23.71 34.16 -5.09
C VAL A 325 24.88 35.13 -4.96
N PRO A 326 26.15 34.63 -4.93
CA PRO A 326 27.31 35.49 -4.78
C PRO A 326 27.45 36.48 -5.94
N VAL A 327 27.89 37.72 -5.65
CA VAL A 327 28.23 38.72 -6.66
C VAL A 327 29.38 38.24 -7.58
N ASP A 328 30.36 37.52 -6.97
CA ASP A 328 31.39 36.82 -7.73
C ASP A 328 30.84 35.53 -8.34
N ARG A 329 30.56 35.57 -9.63
CA ARG A 329 29.97 34.45 -10.39
C ARG A 329 30.84 33.18 -10.47
N LYS A 330 32.08 33.20 -9.98
CA LYS A 330 32.95 32.06 -9.90
C LYS A 330 32.76 31.27 -8.61
N ARG A 331 32.01 31.81 -7.65
CA ARG A 331 31.72 31.15 -6.38
C ARG A 331 30.46 30.31 -6.47
N VAL A 332 30.58 29.06 -6.06
CA VAL A 332 29.42 28.18 -5.90
C VAL A 332 28.61 28.59 -4.67
N TYR A 333 27.33 28.32 -4.68
CA TYR A 333 26.42 28.61 -3.59
C TYR A 333 25.50 27.41 -3.30
N ASP A 334 24.77 27.46 -2.19
CA ASP A 334 23.83 26.43 -1.80
C ASP A 334 22.44 26.71 -2.36
N THR A 335 22.05 25.95 -3.38
CA THR A 335 20.73 26.07 -3.99
C THR A 335 19.61 25.59 -3.09
N ALA A 336 19.87 24.79 -2.02
CA ALA A 336 18.86 24.46 -1.04
C ALA A 336 18.31 25.72 -0.35
N ARG A 337 19.16 26.73 -0.08
CA ARG A 337 18.69 28.02 0.47
C ARG A 337 17.77 28.77 -0.48
N VAL A 338 17.99 28.64 -1.80
CA VAL A 338 17.06 29.22 -2.78
C VAL A 338 15.72 28.53 -2.69
N VAL A 339 15.71 27.20 -2.67
CA VAL A 339 14.48 26.40 -2.49
C VAL A 339 13.74 26.82 -1.24
N ASP A 340 14.43 26.88 -0.09
CA ASP A 340 13.82 27.23 1.19
C ASP A 340 13.18 28.62 1.21
N ILE A 341 13.74 29.59 0.42
CA ILE A 341 13.21 30.94 0.36
C ILE A 341 12.06 31.06 -0.63
N VAL A 342 12.11 30.38 -1.79
CA VAL A 342 11.06 30.51 -2.83
C VAL A 342 9.82 29.66 -2.54
N THR A 343 9.89 28.75 -1.57
CA THR A 343 8.78 27.85 -1.21
C THR A 343 8.17 28.22 0.13
N ASP A 344 6.96 27.75 0.38
CA ASP A 344 6.31 27.93 1.66
C ASP A 344 7.14 27.26 2.77
N THR A 345 7.17 27.86 3.93
CA THR A 345 7.99 27.44 5.08
C THR A 345 7.74 25.96 5.41
N GLY A 346 8.79 25.15 5.38
CA GLY A 346 8.73 23.71 5.71
C GLY A 346 8.03 22.84 4.66
N SER A 347 7.62 23.40 3.51
CA SER A 347 6.92 22.61 2.49
C SER A 347 7.86 21.80 1.58
N ALA A 348 9.14 22.12 1.50
CA ALA A 348 10.08 21.45 0.60
C ALA A 348 10.37 19.99 1.04
N LEU A 349 10.21 19.04 0.12
CA LEU A 349 10.52 17.61 0.28
C LEU A 349 11.41 17.17 -0.89
N GLU A 350 12.73 17.08 -0.65
CA GLU A 350 13.69 16.64 -1.66
C GLU A 350 13.63 15.12 -1.83
N LEU A 351 13.38 14.64 -3.06
CA LEU A 351 13.41 13.23 -3.43
C LEU A 351 14.80 12.86 -3.97
N ARG A 352 15.31 11.67 -3.59
CA ARG A 352 16.61 11.14 -4.04
C ARG A 352 17.78 12.08 -3.75
N GLY A 353 17.82 12.68 -2.57
CA GLY A 353 18.86 13.66 -2.21
C GLY A 353 20.29 13.16 -2.32
N THR A 354 20.53 11.84 -2.25
CA THR A 354 21.85 11.18 -2.32
C THR A 354 22.20 10.60 -3.69
N TYR A 355 21.23 10.55 -4.61
CA TYR A 355 21.41 10.06 -5.98
C TYR A 355 21.32 11.22 -6.98
N GLY A 356 22.13 11.20 -8.05
CA GLY A 356 22.09 12.23 -9.09
C GLY A 356 22.22 13.64 -8.50
N ILE A 357 23.20 13.85 -7.63
CA ILE A 357 23.35 15.05 -6.79
C ILE A 357 23.59 16.35 -7.57
N GLY A 358 23.83 16.27 -8.88
CA GLY A 358 23.93 17.43 -9.79
C GLY A 358 22.59 18.17 -9.97
N ILE A 359 21.46 17.50 -9.68
CA ILE A 359 20.12 18.08 -9.69
C ILE A 359 19.41 17.74 -8.38
N LYS A 360 18.68 18.73 -7.83
CA LYS A 360 17.69 18.52 -6.77
C LYS A 360 16.30 18.40 -7.39
N THR A 361 15.53 17.45 -6.93
CA THR A 361 14.13 17.25 -7.29
C THR A 361 13.29 17.38 -6.03
N VAL A 362 12.42 18.40 -5.98
CA VAL A 362 11.74 18.79 -4.74
C VAL A 362 10.26 18.94 -5.01
N LEU A 363 9.44 18.23 -4.23
CA LEU A 363 8.02 18.57 -4.09
C LEU A 363 7.91 19.67 -3.04
N ALA A 364 7.17 20.73 -3.35
CA ALA A 364 7.01 21.86 -2.45
C ALA A 364 5.65 22.54 -2.64
N ARG A 365 5.45 23.64 -1.91
CA ARG A 365 4.31 24.54 -2.12
C ARG A 365 4.80 25.95 -2.34
N ILE A 366 4.09 26.67 -3.17
CA ILE A 366 4.23 28.13 -3.37
C ILE A 366 2.83 28.71 -3.21
N GLU A 367 2.66 29.59 -2.24
CA GLU A 367 1.35 30.17 -1.88
C GLU A 367 0.27 29.07 -1.66
N GLY A 368 0.62 28.05 -0.92
CA GLY A 368 -0.24 26.89 -0.61
C GLY A 368 -0.42 25.89 -1.77
N ARG A 369 0.02 26.20 -2.98
CA ARG A 369 -0.18 25.37 -4.17
C ARG A 369 0.96 24.37 -4.36
N PRO A 370 0.70 23.09 -4.56
CA PRO A 370 1.74 22.09 -4.77
C PRO A 370 2.45 22.31 -6.12
N VAL A 371 3.78 22.17 -6.11
CA VAL A 371 4.63 22.31 -7.29
C VAL A 371 5.80 21.33 -7.21
N GLY A 372 6.33 20.94 -8.36
CA GLY A 372 7.63 20.30 -8.47
C GLY A 372 8.72 21.32 -8.77
N LEU A 373 9.87 21.24 -8.10
CA LEU A 373 11.05 22.04 -8.46
C LEU A 373 12.18 21.13 -8.95
N ILE A 374 12.82 21.55 -10.03
CA ILE A 374 14.06 20.95 -10.55
C ILE A 374 15.14 22.03 -10.48
N VAL A 375 16.19 21.78 -9.72
CA VAL A 375 17.18 22.79 -9.36
C VAL A 375 18.58 22.23 -9.60
N ASN A 376 19.39 22.94 -10.40
CA ASN A 376 20.79 22.58 -10.57
C ASN A 376 21.57 22.76 -9.26
N ASN A 377 22.59 21.93 -9.05
CA ASN A 377 23.48 22.02 -7.90
C ASN A 377 24.89 22.42 -8.34
N PRO A 378 25.24 23.71 -8.31
CA PRO A 378 26.56 24.17 -8.75
C PRO A 378 27.72 23.65 -7.89
N LYS A 379 27.45 23.09 -6.70
CA LYS A 379 28.47 22.41 -5.88
C LYS A 379 28.93 21.07 -6.48
N HIS A 380 28.17 20.49 -7.43
CA HIS A 380 28.53 19.29 -8.16
C HIS A 380 28.81 19.63 -9.62
N LEU A 381 30.01 19.31 -10.10
CA LEU A 381 30.47 19.53 -11.49
C LEU A 381 30.19 20.96 -12.02
N GLY A 382 30.17 22.00 -11.15
CA GLY A 382 29.83 23.35 -11.53
C GLY A 382 28.39 23.54 -12.07
N GLY A 383 27.48 22.61 -11.72
CA GLY A 383 26.12 22.60 -12.19
C GLY A 383 25.89 21.82 -13.49
N ALA A 384 26.93 21.19 -14.06
CA ALA A 384 26.75 20.33 -15.22
C ALA A 384 25.91 19.09 -14.89
N ILE A 385 25.07 18.69 -15.85
CA ILE A 385 24.11 17.59 -15.66
C ILE A 385 24.75 16.29 -16.12
N ASP A 386 25.09 15.40 -15.19
CA ASP A 386 25.55 14.05 -15.48
C ASP A 386 24.38 13.09 -15.74
N ALA A 387 24.71 11.85 -16.09
CA ALA A 387 23.74 10.83 -16.46
C ALA A 387 22.75 10.50 -15.34
N ASP A 388 23.21 10.42 -14.09
CA ASP A 388 22.36 10.12 -12.94
C ASP A 388 21.42 11.28 -12.59
N ALA A 389 21.92 12.52 -12.68
CA ALA A 389 21.12 13.73 -12.51
C ALA A 389 20.03 13.84 -13.61
N ALA A 390 20.37 13.48 -14.85
CA ALA A 390 19.42 13.47 -15.96
C ALA A 390 18.31 12.43 -15.77
N ASP A 391 18.65 11.20 -15.37
CA ASP A 391 17.65 10.17 -15.07
C ASP A 391 16.75 10.56 -13.90
N LYS A 392 17.32 11.10 -12.83
CA LYS A 392 16.58 11.63 -11.68
C LYS A 392 15.57 12.70 -12.09
N ALA A 393 16.03 13.68 -12.86
CA ALA A 393 15.18 14.76 -13.36
C ALA A 393 14.04 14.24 -14.25
N ALA A 394 14.35 13.37 -15.22
CA ALA A 394 13.35 12.82 -16.14
C ALA A 394 12.26 12.03 -15.39
N ARG A 395 12.64 11.20 -14.41
CA ARG A 395 11.66 10.47 -13.59
C ARG A 395 10.79 11.40 -12.75
N PHE A 396 11.38 12.46 -12.20
CA PHE A 396 10.62 13.46 -11.44
C PHE A 396 9.66 14.25 -12.32
N MET A 397 10.07 14.60 -13.56
CA MET A 397 9.18 15.22 -14.54
C MET A 397 7.99 14.32 -14.85
N GLN A 398 8.22 13.00 -15.07
CA GLN A 398 7.14 12.04 -15.28
C GLN A 398 6.17 11.95 -14.09
N LEU A 399 6.69 12.02 -12.86
CA LEU A 399 5.87 12.05 -11.66
C LEU A 399 4.97 13.30 -11.62
N CYS A 400 5.54 14.46 -11.89
CA CYS A 400 4.79 15.72 -11.88
C CYS A 400 3.74 15.75 -12.99
N ASP A 401 4.09 15.33 -14.20
CA ASP A 401 3.20 15.26 -15.37
C ASP A 401 2.01 14.32 -15.10
N ALA A 402 2.28 13.11 -14.59
CA ALA A 402 1.26 12.12 -14.27
C ALA A 402 0.19 12.60 -13.28
N HIS A 403 0.51 13.58 -12.45
CA HIS A 403 -0.36 14.08 -11.39
C HIS A 403 -0.69 15.58 -11.53
N ASP A 404 -0.51 16.15 -12.71
CA ASP A 404 -0.82 17.56 -13.02
C ASP A 404 -0.14 18.56 -12.07
N LEU A 405 1.08 18.26 -11.60
CA LEU A 405 1.87 19.19 -10.79
C LEU A 405 2.70 20.10 -11.70
N PRO A 406 2.54 21.44 -11.62
CA PRO A 406 3.38 22.37 -12.38
C PRO A 406 4.84 22.26 -11.94
N ILE A 407 5.76 22.35 -12.90
CA ILE A 407 7.21 22.25 -12.66
C ILE A 407 7.86 23.62 -12.78
N VAL A 408 8.66 23.99 -11.80
CA VAL A 408 9.51 25.18 -11.81
C VAL A 408 10.97 24.75 -11.94
N PHE A 409 11.65 25.24 -12.98
CA PHE A 409 13.08 25.02 -13.18
C PHE A 409 13.88 26.21 -12.65
N LEU A 410 14.77 25.94 -11.68
CA LEU A 410 15.78 26.89 -11.23
C LEU A 410 17.10 26.51 -11.90
N CYS A 411 17.34 27.14 -13.07
CA CYS A 411 18.39 26.74 -13.99
C CYS A 411 19.68 27.52 -13.73
N ASP A 412 20.73 26.81 -13.26
CA ASP A 412 22.11 27.33 -13.17
C ASP A 412 23.07 26.22 -13.58
N THR A 413 23.31 26.09 -14.89
CA THR A 413 24.08 25.01 -15.49
C THR A 413 24.84 25.46 -16.74
N PRO A 414 26.05 24.95 -16.97
CA PRO A 414 26.73 25.10 -18.26
C PRO A 414 26.16 24.16 -19.34
N GLY A 415 25.30 23.23 -18.99
CA GLY A 415 24.71 22.19 -19.86
C GLY A 415 24.94 20.78 -19.36
N PHE A 416 24.77 19.82 -20.27
CA PHE A 416 25.03 18.43 -19.96
C PHE A 416 26.54 18.13 -19.88
N MET A 417 26.91 17.16 -19.04
CA MET A 417 28.30 16.73 -18.93
C MET A 417 28.77 16.11 -20.26
N VAL A 418 30.01 16.35 -20.62
CA VAL A 418 30.63 15.92 -21.86
C VAL A 418 31.97 15.24 -21.60
N GLY A 419 32.45 14.46 -22.56
CA GLY A 419 33.75 13.81 -22.53
C GLY A 419 33.64 12.28 -22.48
N PRO A 420 34.76 11.56 -22.73
CA PRO A 420 34.76 10.09 -22.85
C PRO A 420 34.13 9.40 -21.64
N GLU A 421 34.49 9.76 -20.42
CA GLU A 421 33.95 9.19 -19.18
C GLU A 421 32.45 9.41 -19.03
N ALA A 422 31.92 10.59 -19.44
CA ALA A 422 30.49 10.85 -19.43
C ALA A 422 29.75 9.94 -20.44
N GLU A 423 30.32 9.76 -21.64
CA GLU A 423 29.70 8.91 -22.66
C GLU A 423 29.69 7.42 -22.28
N GLU A 424 30.66 6.92 -21.49
CA GLU A 424 30.66 5.57 -20.94
C GLU A 424 29.44 5.28 -20.05
N THR A 425 28.82 6.32 -19.48
CA THR A 425 27.58 6.23 -18.67
C THR A 425 26.32 6.31 -19.51
N ALA A 426 26.41 6.23 -20.84
CA ALA A 426 25.32 6.43 -21.80
C ALA A 426 24.63 7.80 -21.68
N GLN A 427 25.42 8.84 -21.49
CA GLN A 427 24.99 10.23 -21.27
C GLN A 427 23.92 10.68 -22.28
N VAL A 428 24.17 10.49 -23.58
CA VAL A 428 23.25 10.87 -24.66
C VAL A 428 21.87 10.21 -24.49
N ARG A 429 21.82 8.93 -24.13
CA ARG A 429 20.56 8.19 -24.01
C ARG A 429 19.80 8.56 -22.72
N ARG A 430 20.52 8.85 -21.67
CA ARG A 430 19.92 9.14 -20.36
C ARG A 430 19.38 10.58 -20.31
N PHE A 431 20.14 11.58 -20.79
CA PHE A 431 19.61 12.95 -20.76
C PHE A 431 18.49 13.19 -21.78
N SER A 432 18.47 12.48 -22.92
CA SER A 432 17.41 12.65 -23.93
C SER A 432 16.00 12.35 -23.37
N ARG A 433 15.90 11.58 -22.26
CA ARG A 433 14.64 11.40 -21.55
C ARG A 433 14.06 12.68 -20.98
N MET A 434 14.91 13.64 -20.55
CA MET A 434 14.43 14.96 -20.09
C MET A 434 13.71 15.69 -21.21
N PHE A 435 14.24 15.63 -22.45
CA PHE A 435 13.58 16.25 -23.60
C PHE A 435 12.27 15.55 -23.96
N VAL A 436 12.28 14.21 -23.99
CA VAL A 436 11.07 13.45 -24.32
C VAL A 436 9.97 13.71 -23.30
N THR A 437 10.29 13.66 -22.00
CA THR A 437 9.32 13.92 -20.94
C THR A 437 8.88 15.39 -20.89
N GLY A 438 9.78 16.32 -21.20
CA GLY A 438 9.44 17.75 -21.23
C GLY A 438 8.62 18.19 -22.44
N ALA A 439 8.44 17.30 -23.42
CA ALA A 439 7.61 17.56 -24.61
C ALA A 439 6.21 16.96 -24.51
N SER A 440 5.93 16.14 -23.49
CA SER A 440 4.60 15.60 -23.19
C SER A 440 3.82 16.52 -22.26
#